data_9d9c2013aa6ab764135b1cbac9cbb22a
#
_entry.id   9d9c2013aa6ab764135b1cbac9cbb22a
#
_cell.length_a   1.000
_cell.length_b   1.000
_cell.length_c   1.000
_cell.angle_alpha   90.00
_cell.angle_beta   90.00
_cell.angle_gamma   90.00
#
_symmetry.space_group_name_H-M   'P 1'
#
loop_
_entity.id
_entity.type
_entity.pdbx_description
1 polymer ?
#
loop_
_entity_poly.entity_id
_entity_poly.type
_entity_poly.pdbx_seq_one_letter_code
_entity_poly.pdbx_strand_id
1 'polypeptide(L)'
;MKKWNGIILMLLAAVLVLSACGSNSGNTANTSETGNKEAEQSAGDANRTIDTIMGKVEVPAHPQRVVVLTNEGTEALLALGVKPVGAVKSWTGDPWYPHIKDQMQGVENLGEESQPNVEAIAALKPDLILGTKMRQEKIYDQLSAIAPTVFSETLRGEWKDNFKLWANAVNQQSKGDEVLAAYDKHVADLKAELGDKLNMKVSMVRFMAGKARMYYKDTFSGLILSELGFARTKSQDNDGFFDDVGKERIPEMDGDIMFYFTYDTGNGKGNEMEKEWTNDKLWKNLDVVKKGNAHKVDDVIWNTAGGVLAANLMLDQLKTYFVK
;
A
#
# COMPACT_ATOMS: atom_id res chain seq x y z
N MET A 1 0.32 68.71 3.47
CA MET A 1 -0.38 69.82 2.80
C MET A 1 -1.54 69.25 2.04
N LYS A 2 -2.74 69.83 2.36
CA LYS A 2 -4.03 69.89 1.63
C LYS A 2 -4.65 68.54 1.21
N LYS A 3 -5.74 68.04 1.89
CA LYS A 3 -7.16 68.50 1.95
C LYS A 3 -7.79 68.58 0.56
N TRP A 4 -8.89 67.83 0.30
CA TRP A 4 -10.32 68.19 0.49
C TRP A 4 -11.19 67.07 -0.07
N ASN A 5 -12.07 66.44 0.65
CA ASN A 5 -13.50 66.65 0.92
C ASN A 5 -14.42 66.76 -0.30
N GLY A 6 -15.47 65.98 -0.29
CA GLY A 6 -16.62 66.10 -1.14
C GLY A 6 -17.69 65.03 -0.83
N ILE A 7 -18.53 65.33 0.13
CA ILE A 7 -19.81 64.75 0.56
C ILE A 7 -20.90 65.15 -0.43
N ILE A 8 -22.01 64.39 -0.63
CA ILE A 8 -23.42 64.67 -0.84
C ILE A 8 -24.07 63.42 -1.43
N LEU A 9 -24.91 62.62 -0.78
CA LEU A 9 -26.21 62.72 -0.09
C LEU A 9 -27.44 62.59 -1.04
N MET A 10 -28.35 61.68 -0.66
CA MET A 10 -29.79 61.58 -0.92
C MET A 10 -30.26 60.98 -2.27
N LEU A 11 -31.28 60.13 -2.40
CA LEU A 11 -32.56 59.92 -1.71
C LEU A 11 -33.23 58.60 -2.15
N LEU A 12 -33.72 57.82 -1.26
CA LEU A 12 -34.99 57.14 -1.04
C LEU A 12 -36.01 57.12 -2.19
N ALA A 13 -36.53 55.93 -2.52
CA ALA A 13 -37.99 55.71 -2.65
C ALA A 13 -38.29 54.19 -2.60
N ALA A 14 -39.04 53.81 -1.57
CA ALA A 14 -39.71 52.53 -1.43
C ALA A 14 -41.08 52.58 -2.09
N VAL A 15 -41.51 51.52 -2.78
CA VAL A 15 -42.91 51.25 -3.04
C VAL A 15 -43.21 49.75 -2.82
N LEU A 16 -43.95 49.50 -1.75
CA LEU A 16 -44.71 48.29 -1.49
C LEU A 16 -46.00 48.31 -2.28
N VAL A 17 -46.37 47.20 -2.93
CA VAL A 17 -47.78 46.90 -3.19
C VAL A 17 -48.01 45.41 -2.92
N LEU A 18 -48.81 45.16 -1.90
CA LEU A 18 -49.54 43.91 -1.65
C LEU A 18 -50.83 43.87 -2.45
N SER A 19 -51.26 42.68 -2.77
CA SER A 19 -52.62 42.16 -2.78
C SER A 19 -52.85 41.22 -3.96
N ALA A 20 -53.64 40.19 -3.99
CA ALA A 20 -54.55 39.55 -3.05
C ALA A 20 -55.02 38.24 -3.72
N CYS A 21 -55.53 37.33 -2.95
CA CYS A 21 -56.21 36.09 -3.34
C CYS A 21 -57.36 36.26 -4.32
N GLY A 22 -57.60 35.23 -5.19
CA GLY A 22 -58.84 35.05 -5.88
C GLY A 22 -58.94 33.66 -6.51
N SER A 23 -59.72 32.79 -5.89
CA SER A 23 -60.17 31.49 -6.39
C SER A 23 -61.10 31.66 -7.60
N ASN A 24 -61.03 30.90 -8.66
CA ASN A 24 -62.10 30.03 -9.07
C ASN A 24 -61.79 29.15 -10.32
N SER A 25 -62.46 28.03 -10.34
CA SER A 25 -62.47 26.88 -11.24
C SER A 25 -62.57 27.16 -12.73
N GLY A 26 -61.99 26.25 -13.53
CA GLY A 26 -62.62 25.89 -14.81
C GLY A 26 -61.68 25.57 -15.97
N ASN A 27 -61.43 24.29 -16.18
CA ASN A 27 -61.41 23.56 -17.49
C ASN A 27 -60.30 23.80 -18.52
N THR A 28 -59.50 22.74 -18.70
CA THR A 28 -59.00 22.13 -19.98
C THR A 28 -58.35 23.02 -21.05
N ALA A 29 -57.06 22.88 -21.26
CA ALA A 29 -56.42 22.59 -22.56
C ALA A 29 -54.93 22.19 -22.38
N ASN A 30 -54.58 21.10 -23.03
CA ASN A 30 -53.24 20.55 -23.21
C ASN A 30 -52.28 21.61 -23.77
N THR A 31 -51.13 21.83 -23.08
CA THR A 31 -49.93 22.37 -23.72
C THR A 31 -48.73 21.70 -23.09
N SER A 32 -47.99 20.98 -23.89
CA SER A 32 -46.74 20.30 -23.56
C SER A 32 -45.70 21.33 -23.14
N GLU A 33 -45.41 21.45 -21.86
CA GLU A 33 -44.21 22.09 -21.39
C GLU A 33 -43.14 21.01 -21.27
N THR A 34 -42.18 21.09 -22.17
CA THR A 34 -40.90 20.42 -22.10
C THR A 34 -40.13 20.98 -20.88
N GLY A 35 -40.36 20.40 -19.72
CA GLY A 35 -39.59 20.70 -18.55
C GLY A 35 -38.15 20.22 -18.77
N ASN A 36 -37.27 21.18 -18.93
CA ASN A 36 -35.85 21.03 -18.87
C ASN A 36 -35.52 20.55 -17.44
N LYS A 37 -35.44 19.24 -17.26
CA LYS A 37 -34.75 18.67 -16.10
C LYS A 37 -33.25 18.80 -16.37
N GLU A 38 -32.69 19.97 -16.12
CA GLU A 38 -31.28 20.05 -15.78
C GLU A 38 -31.09 19.15 -14.57
N ALA A 39 -30.37 18.06 -14.80
CA ALA A 39 -29.95 17.17 -13.75
C ALA A 39 -29.17 18.01 -12.74
N GLU A 40 -29.64 18.11 -11.51
CA GLU A 40 -28.81 18.40 -10.35
C GLU A 40 -27.79 17.27 -10.26
N GLN A 41 -26.67 17.47 -10.96
CA GLN A 41 -25.48 16.63 -10.78
C GLN A 41 -25.02 16.87 -9.36
N SER A 42 -25.25 15.89 -8.52
CA SER A 42 -24.89 15.87 -7.12
C SER A 42 -23.42 16.28 -6.99
N ALA A 43 -23.12 17.20 -6.10
CA ALA A 43 -21.76 17.67 -5.77
C ALA A 43 -20.83 16.55 -5.29
N GLY A 44 -21.30 15.29 -5.24
CA GLY A 44 -20.56 14.08 -4.87
C GLY A 44 -19.89 13.34 -6.05
N ASP A 45 -20.22 13.67 -7.30
CA ASP A 45 -19.73 12.92 -8.49
C ASP A 45 -18.61 13.62 -9.27
N ALA A 46 -18.08 14.74 -8.76
CA ALA A 46 -17.01 15.47 -9.42
C ALA A 46 -15.67 14.71 -9.29
N ASN A 47 -14.90 14.64 -10.38
CA ASN A 47 -13.54 14.10 -10.35
C ASN A 47 -12.68 14.81 -9.29
N ARG A 48 -11.73 14.07 -8.73
CA ARG A 48 -10.77 14.56 -7.73
C ARG A 48 -9.36 14.60 -8.31
N THR A 49 -8.58 15.57 -7.92
CA THR A 49 -7.18 15.68 -8.33
C THR A 49 -6.28 15.05 -7.26
N ILE A 50 -5.43 14.11 -7.68
CA ILE A 50 -4.42 13.46 -6.83
C ILE A 50 -3.04 13.94 -7.26
N ASP A 51 -2.23 14.38 -6.29
CA ASP A 51 -0.82 14.65 -6.51
C ASP A 51 -0.04 13.33 -6.45
N THR A 52 0.72 13.04 -7.51
CA THR A 52 1.53 11.81 -7.64
C THR A 52 2.96 12.17 -8.06
N ILE A 53 3.85 11.20 -7.99
CA ILE A 53 5.24 11.37 -8.51
C ILE A 53 5.27 11.66 -10.03
N MET A 54 4.20 11.35 -10.75
CA MET A 54 4.06 11.60 -12.18
C MET A 54 3.33 12.92 -12.48
N GLY A 55 3.00 13.73 -11.46
CA GLY A 55 2.23 14.96 -11.56
C GLY A 55 0.79 14.81 -11.06
N LYS A 56 -0.06 15.77 -11.41
CA LYS A 56 -1.47 15.78 -11.01
C LYS A 56 -2.29 14.86 -11.91
N VAL A 57 -3.08 13.99 -11.30
CA VAL A 57 -3.97 13.05 -12.00
C VAL A 57 -5.41 13.31 -11.56
N GLU A 58 -6.31 13.51 -12.52
CA GLU A 58 -7.74 13.55 -12.24
C GLU A 58 -8.31 12.14 -12.20
N VAL A 59 -8.89 11.75 -11.07
CA VAL A 59 -9.46 10.43 -10.82
C VAL A 59 -10.98 10.55 -10.57
N PRO A 60 -11.78 9.52 -10.87
CA PRO A 60 -13.20 9.50 -10.50
C PRO A 60 -13.40 9.72 -8.99
N ALA A 61 -14.49 10.38 -8.61
CA ALA A 61 -14.87 10.51 -7.21
C ALA A 61 -15.04 9.14 -6.52
N HIS A 62 -15.60 8.18 -7.25
CA HIS A 62 -15.88 6.83 -6.75
C HIS A 62 -15.44 5.77 -7.78
N PRO A 63 -14.14 5.41 -7.83
CA PRO A 63 -13.66 4.39 -8.76
C PRO A 63 -14.34 3.04 -8.48
N GLN A 64 -14.83 2.38 -9.54
CA GLN A 64 -15.55 1.11 -9.46
C GLN A 64 -14.76 -0.04 -10.05
N ARG A 65 -13.86 0.26 -10.98
CA ARG A 65 -13.11 -0.73 -11.76
C ARG A 65 -11.62 -0.51 -11.61
N VAL A 66 -11.12 -0.76 -10.42
CA VAL A 66 -9.72 -0.50 -10.07
C VAL A 66 -8.85 -1.66 -10.54
N VAL A 67 -7.77 -1.34 -11.25
CA VAL A 67 -6.66 -2.23 -11.56
C VAL A 67 -5.47 -1.87 -10.68
N VAL A 68 -4.77 -2.87 -10.15
CA VAL A 68 -3.59 -2.66 -9.30
C VAL A 68 -2.38 -3.45 -9.81
N LEU A 69 -1.25 -2.76 -9.95
CA LEU A 69 -0.04 -3.28 -10.59
C LEU A 69 1.12 -3.51 -9.61
N THR A 70 0.82 -3.58 -8.30
CA THR A 70 1.79 -3.92 -7.26
C THR A 70 1.17 -4.85 -6.21
N ASN A 71 1.97 -5.77 -5.66
CA ASN A 71 1.50 -6.66 -4.59
C ASN A 71 1.16 -5.89 -3.31
N GLU A 72 1.97 -4.89 -2.97
CA GLU A 72 1.72 -3.97 -1.85
C GLU A 72 0.38 -3.22 -2.02
N GLY A 73 0.10 -2.72 -3.23
CA GLY A 73 -1.17 -2.06 -3.55
C GLY A 73 -2.37 -3.01 -3.54
N THR A 74 -2.18 -4.28 -3.91
CA THR A 74 -3.23 -5.30 -3.78
C THR A 74 -3.65 -5.45 -2.31
N GLU A 75 -2.70 -5.58 -1.39
CA GLU A 75 -3.00 -5.64 0.04
C GLU A 75 -3.68 -4.35 0.55
N ALA A 76 -3.23 -3.20 0.07
CA ALA A 76 -3.82 -1.92 0.45
C ALA A 76 -5.31 -1.85 0.05
N LEU A 77 -5.64 -2.21 -1.20
CA LEU A 77 -7.03 -2.23 -1.66
C LEU A 77 -7.90 -3.19 -0.84
N LEU A 78 -7.40 -4.40 -0.58
CA LEU A 78 -8.13 -5.40 0.21
C LEU A 78 -8.37 -4.91 1.65
N ALA A 79 -7.39 -4.28 2.28
CA ALA A 79 -7.52 -3.69 3.61
C ALA A 79 -8.54 -2.53 3.65
N LEU A 80 -8.69 -1.81 2.55
CA LEU A 80 -9.69 -0.76 2.38
C LEU A 80 -11.09 -1.32 2.02
N GLY A 81 -11.22 -2.63 1.84
CA GLY A 81 -12.47 -3.27 1.40
C GLY A 81 -12.76 -3.09 -0.09
N VAL A 82 -11.76 -2.68 -0.87
CA VAL A 82 -11.87 -2.51 -2.33
C VAL A 82 -11.32 -3.76 -3.02
N LYS A 83 -12.18 -4.46 -3.76
CA LYS A 83 -11.76 -5.59 -4.57
C LYS A 83 -11.37 -5.13 -5.97
N PRO A 84 -10.12 -5.28 -6.42
CA PRO A 84 -9.73 -4.90 -7.78
C PRO A 84 -10.40 -5.79 -8.83
N VAL A 85 -10.61 -5.27 -10.03
CA VAL A 85 -11.09 -6.06 -11.17
C VAL A 85 -9.95 -6.84 -11.83
N GLY A 86 -8.70 -6.38 -11.66
CA GLY A 86 -7.49 -7.04 -12.10
C GLY A 86 -6.30 -6.63 -11.25
N ALA A 87 -5.37 -7.56 -11.04
CA ALA A 87 -4.16 -7.35 -10.27
C ALA A 87 -2.98 -8.12 -10.88
N VAL A 88 -1.76 -7.65 -10.68
CA VAL A 88 -0.56 -8.43 -10.98
C VAL A 88 -0.49 -9.63 -10.05
N LYS A 89 0.00 -10.78 -10.55
CA LYS A 89 0.14 -11.97 -9.72
C LYS A 89 1.15 -11.74 -8.58
N SER A 90 0.97 -12.47 -7.52
CA SER A 90 1.92 -12.51 -6.41
C SER A 90 3.27 -13.09 -6.85
N TRP A 91 4.37 -12.66 -6.22
CA TRP A 91 5.72 -13.16 -6.54
C TRP A 91 5.88 -14.66 -6.31
N THR A 92 5.08 -15.19 -5.37
CA THR A 92 4.94 -16.62 -5.10
C THR A 92 3.46 -16.94 -4.90
N GLY A 93 3.08 -18.20 -5.05
CA GLY A 93 1.67 -18.59 -5.04
C GLY A 93 1.11 -18.79 -6.45
N ASP A 94 -0.17 -19.22 -6.54
CA ASP A 94 -0.82 -19.51 -7.82
C ASP A 94 -2.29 -19.06 -7.81
N PRO A 95 -2.59 -17.87 -8.36
CA PRO A 95 -1.65 -16.76 -8.67
C PRO A 95 -1.41 -15.83 -7.47
N TRP A 96 -2.11 -16.02 -6.34
CA TRP A 96 -2.15 -15.11 -5.20
C TRP A 96 -1.46 -15.70 -3.97
N TYR A 97 -0.90 -14.82 -3.12
CA TYR A 97 -0.39 -15.20 -1.82
C TYR A 97 -1.46 -15.88 -0.97
N PRO A 98 -1.10 -16.90 -0.14
CA PRO A 98 -2.07 -17.66 0.65
C PRO A 98 -2.98 -16.79 1.52
N HIS A 99 -2.47 -15.72 2.12
CA HIS A 99 -3.23 -14.87 3.06
C HIS A 99 -4.25 -13.95 2.40
N ILE A 100 -4.18 -13.73 1.08
CA ILE A 100 -5.12 -12.88 0.34
C ILE A 100 -6.00 -13.66 -0.67
N LYS A 101 -5.64 -14.89 -0.97
CA LYS A 101 -6.18 -15.67 -2.09
C LYS A 101 -7.71 -15.78 -2.08
N ASP A 102 -8.33 -15.91 -0.90
CA ASP A 102 -9.79 -16.04 -0.79
C ASP A 102 -10.51 -14.72 -1.14
N GLN A 103 -9.91 -13.59 -0.84
CA GLN A 103 -10.42 -12.27 -1.21
C GLN A 103 -10.23 -11.96 -2.70
N MET A 104 -9.28 -12.62 -3.37
CA MET A 104 -8.92 -12.40 -4.76
C MET A 104 -9.71 -13.26 -5.75
N GLN A 105 -10.72 -14.02 -5.32
CA GLN A 105 -11.57 -14.82 -6.22
C GLN A 105 -12.26 -13.93 -7.28
N GLY A 106 -12.09 -14.29 -8.57
CA GLY A 106 -12.65 -13.54 -9.70
C GLY A 106 -11.90 -12.29 -10.10
N VAL A 107 -10.73 -12.01 -9.48
CA VAL A 107 -9.82 -10.96 -9.93
C VAL A 107 -8.99 -11.49 -11.10
N GLU A 108 -8.89 -10.71 -12.19
CA GLU A 108 -8.09 -11.08 -13.35
C GLU A 108 -6.60 -10.99 -13.06
N ASN A 109 -5.85 -12.03 -13.45
CA ASN A 109 -4.40 -12.06 -13.34
C ASN A 109 -3.76 -11.31 -14.50
N LEU A 110 -3.10 -10.19 -14.20
CA LEU A 110 -2.48 -9.29 -15.18
C LEU A 110 -1.00 -9.60 -15.45
N GLY A 111 -0.50 -10.75 -15.02
CA GLY A 111 0.90 -11.14 -15.19
C GLY A 111 1.83 -10.62 -14.09
N GLU A 112 3.11 -10.52 -14.41
CA GLU A 112 4.14 -10.12 -13.44
C GLU A 112 4.08 -8.63 -13.08
N GLU A 113 4.37 -8.29 -11.83
CA GLU A 113 4.50 -6.89 -11.37
C GLU A 113 5.52 -6.09 -12.20
N SER A 114 6.62 -6.73 -12.60
CA SER A 114 7.65 -6.10 -13.43
C SER A 114 7.28 -5.97 -14.91
N GLN A 115 6.31 -6.73 -15.38
CA GLN A 115 5.88 -6.77 -16.77
C GLN A 115 4.38 -7.12 -16.86
N PRO A 116 3.48 -6.20 -16.46
CA PRO A 116 2.05 -6.44 -16.54
C PRO A 116 1.56 -6.49 -18.00
N ASN A 117 0.49 -7.25 -18.22
CA ASN A 117 -0.15 -7.38 -19.53
C ASN A 117 -1.05 -6.19 -19.83
N VAL A 118 -0.57 -5.21 -20.59
CA VAL A 118 -1.28 -3.96 -20.92
C VAL A 118 -2.55 -4.23 -21.73
N GLU A 119 -2.57 -5.24 -22.58
CA GLU A 119 -3.76 -5.59 -23.37
C GLU A 119 -4.88 -6.14 -22.48
N ALA A 120 -4.53 -7.00 -21.51
CA ALA A 120 -5.48 -7.50 -20.52
C ALA A 120 -6.01 -6.36 -19.63
N ILE A 121 -5.16 -5.40 -19.25
CA ILE A 121 -5.58 -4.19 -18.52
C ILE A 121 -6.62 -3.42 -19.33
N ALA A 122 -6.35 -3.13 -20.60
CA ALA A 122 -7.28 -2.40 -21.47
C ALA A 122 -8.60 -3.14 -21.65
N ALA A 123 -8.57 -4.48 -21.79
CA ALA A 123 -9.77 -5.31 -21.93
C ALA A 123 -10.70 -5.23 -20.70
N LEU A 124 -10.15 -5.00 -19.51
CA LEU A 124 -10.92 -4.81 -18.28
C LEU A 124 -11.65 -3.46 -18.23
N LYS A 125 -11.31 -2.50 -19.08
CA LYS A 125 -11.88 -1.14 -19.08
C LYS A 125 -11.90 -0.54 -17.66
N PRO A 126 -10.73 -0.40 -17.03
CA PRO A 126 -10.65 0.18 -15.70
C PRO A 126 -11.03 1.65 -15.72
N ASP A 127 -11.46 2.18 -14.59
CA ASP A 127 -11.66 3.60 -14.35
C ASP A 127 -10.55 4.22 -13.48
N LEU A 128 -9.67 3.36 -12.91
CA LEU A 128 -8.49 3.76 -12.17
C LEU A 128 -7.42 2.66 -12.26
N ILE A 129 -6.17 3.05 -12.47
CA ILE A 129 -4.99 2.17 -12.43
C ILE A 129 -4.06 2.65 -11.32
N LEU A 130 -3.67 1.73 -10.43
CA LEU A 130 -2.70 1.97 -9.36
C LEU A 130 -1.40 1.22 -9.66
N GLY A 131 -0.28 1.87 -9.49
CA GLY A 131 1.03 1.26 -9.73
C GLY A 131 2.17 2.03 -9.08
N THR A 132 3.40 1.78 -9.51
CA THR A 132 4.59 2.46 -9.00
C THR A 132 5.53 2.85 -10.12
N LYS A 133 6.14 4.03 -10.00
CA LYS A 133 7.18 4.50 -10.92
C LYS A 133 8.34 3.51 -10.99
N MET A 134 8.76 2.97 -9.84
CA MET A 134 9.86 2.01 -9.77
C MET A 134 9.72 0.82 -10.75
N ARG A 135 8.49 0.35 -11.03
CA ARG A 135 8.24 -0.83 -11.86
C ARG A 135 7.71 -0.49 -13.24
N GLN A 136 6.77 0.46 -13.33
CA GLN A 136 5.98 0.67 -14.53
C GLN A 136 6.22 2.02 -15.21
N GLU A 137 7.28 2.80 -14.85
CA GLU A 137 7.57 4.09 -15.47
C GLU A 137 7.56 4.05 -17.01
N LYS A 138 8.18 3.00 -17.58
CA LYS A 138 8.33 2.87 -19.04
C LYS A 138 7.02 2.69 -19.80
N ILE A 139 5.97 2.25 -19.12
CA ILE A 139 4.63 2.03 -19.70
C ILE A 139 3.58 3.00 -19.18
N TYR A 140 4.00 4.04 -18.43
CA TYR A 140 3.07 5.00 -17.82
C TYR A 140 2.15 5.64 -18.84
N ASP A 141 2.68 6.11 -19.98
CA ASP A 141 1.89 6.75 -21.04
C ASP A 141 0.86 5.78 -21.65
N GLN A 142 1.21 4.49 -21.79
CA GLN A 142 0.29 3.47 -22.28
C GLN A 142 -0.84 3.22 -21.28
N LEU A 143 -0.52 3.15 -19.99
CA LEU A 143 -1.51 2.97 -18.92
C LEU A 143 -2.43 4.19 -18.81
N SER A 144 -1.87 5.40 -18.84
CA SER A 144 -2.62 6.65 -18.76
C SER A 144 -3.53 6.89 -19.97
N ALA A 145 -3.23 6.30 -21.13
CA ALA A 145 -4.12 6.28 -22.28
C ALA A 145 -5.33 5.34 -22.10
N ILE A 146 -5.27 4.39 -21.16
CA ILE A 146 -6.37 3.47 -20.84
C ILE A 146 -7.29 4.08 -19.78
N ALA A 147 -6.70 4.56 -18.66
CA ALA A 147 -7.44 5.14 -17.54
C ALA A 147 -6.54 6.05 -16.70
N PRO A 148 -7.10 6.92 -15.84
CA PRO A 148 -6.35 7.65 -14.82
C PRO A 148 -5.41 6.73 -14.07
N THR A 149 -4.11 7.08 -14.03
CA THR A 149 -3.05 6.22 -13.49
C THR A 149 -2.32 6.93 -12.36
N VAL A 150 -2.42 6.39 -11.15
CA VAL A 150 -1.79 6.90 -9.93
C VAL A 150 -0.60 6.04 -9.57
N PHE A 151 0.60 6.62 -9.58
CA PHE A 151 1.83 5.95 -9.23
C PHE A 151 2.41 6.44 -7.91
N SER A 152 2.80 5.49 -7.05
CA SER A 152 3.77 5.75 -5.99
C SER A 152 5.18 5.86 -6.57
N GLU A 153 6.12 6.40 -5.81
CA GLU A 153 7.50 6.54 -6.26
C GLU A 153 8.25 5.21 -6.21
N THR A 154 8.21 4.56 -5.06
CA THR A 154 8.98 3.35 -4.75
C THR A 154 8.16 2.35 -3.94
N LEU A 155 8.64 1.10 -3.85
CA LEU A 155 8.15 0.05 -2.95
C LEU A 155 9.17 -0.25 -1.84
N ARG A 156 10.15 0.64 -1.62
CA ARG A 156 11.23 0.45 -0.65
C ARG A 156 10.94 1.22 0.62
N GLY A 157 10.29 0.56 1.57
CA GLY A 157 10.15 1.09 2.91
C GLY A 157 9.00 2.07 3.15
N GLU A 158 8.47 2.69 2.12
CA GLU A 158 7.46 3.74 2.22
C GLU A 158 6.02 3.20 2.15
N TRP A 159 5.79 1.96 2.58
CA TRP A 159 4.51 1.29 2.40
C TRP A 159 3.32 2.04 3.05
N LYS A 160 3.53 2.76 4.16
CA LYS A 160 2.47 3.56 4.79
C LYS A 160 2.09 4.78 3.95
N ASP A 161 3.07 5.45 3.33
CA ASP A 161 2.81 6.60 2.49
C ASP A 161 2.18 6.17 1.15
N ASN A 162 2.64 5.05 0.59
CA ASN A 162 1.99 4.42 -0.55
C ASN A 162 0.55 4.02 -0.23
N PHE A 163 0.30 3.43 0.94
CA PHE A 163 -1.04 3.07 1.40
C PHE A 163 -1.97 4.29 1.47
N LYS A 164 -1.49 5.42 2.04
CA LYS A 164 -2.27 6.68 2.10
C LYS A 164 -2.57 7.22 0.70
N LEU A 165 -1.59 7.17 -0.21
CA LEU A 165 -1.77 7.59 -1.60
C LEU A 165 -2.89 6.77 -2.27
N TRP A 166 -2.86 5.45 -2.14
CA TRP A 166 -3.88 4.58 -2.73
C TRP A 166 -5.24 4.72 -2.05
N ALA A 167 -5.29 4.86 -0.72
CA ALA A 167 -6.52 5.17 0.00
C ALA A 167 -7.14 6.47 -0.51
N ASN A 168 -6.32 7.49 -0.75
CA ASN A 168 -6.76 8.74 -1.36
C ASN A 168 -7.25 8.50 -2.80
N ALA A 169 -6.52 7.76 -3.62
CA ALA A 169 -6.89 7.49 -5.01
C ALA A 169 -8.27 6.81 -5.13
N VAL A 170 -8.60 5.88 -4.23
CA VAL A 170 -9.90 5.19 -4.21
C VAL A 170 -10.95 5.87 -3.33
N ASN A 171 -10.70 7.09 -2.86
CA ASN A 171 -11.61 7.88 -2.00
C ASN A 171 -11.99 7.18 -0.68
N GLN A 172 -11.01 6.54 -0.04
CA GLN A 172 -11.17 5.80 1.22
C GLN A 172 -10.20 6.32 2.30
N GLN A 173 -9.91 7.63 2.32
CA GLN A 173 -8.93 8.22 3.24
C GLN A 173 -9.29 7.92 4.71
N SER A 174 -10.55 8.16 5.11
CA SER A 174 -10.98 7.88 6.48
C SER A 174 -10.80 6.41 6.87
N LYS A 175 -11.12 5.50 5.95
CA LYS A 175 -10.88 4.07 6.15
C LYS A 175 -9.39 3.75 6.22
N GLY A 176 -8.60 4.40 5.38
CA GLY A 176 -7.15 4.31 5.41
C GLY A 176 -6.56 4.73 6.75
N ASP A 177 -7.01 5.86 7.29
CA ASP A 177 -6.59 6.35 8.61
C ASP A 177 -6.96 5.37 9.74
N GLU A 178 -8.18 4.78 9.69
CA GLU A 178 -8.59 3.73 10.64
C GLU A 178 -7.68 2.49 10.57
N VAL A 179 -7.35 2.02 9.36
CA VAL A 179 -6.47 0.85 9.16
C VAL A 179 -5.07 1.11 9.70
N LEU A 180 -4.50 2.28 9.40
CA LEU A 180 -3.17 2.64 9.88
C LEU A 180 -3.17 2.87 11.40
N ALA A 181 -4.20 3.50 11.96
CA ALA A 181 -4.32 3.65 13.42
C ALA A 181 -4.44 2.30 14.15
N ALA A 182 -5.15 1.32 13.54
CA ALA A 182 -5.22 -0.02 14.09
C ALA A 182 -3.86 -0.74 14.04
N TYR A 183 -3.11 -0.58 12.95
CA TYR A 183 -1.74 -1.09 12.84
C TYR A 183 -0.81 -0.43 13.87
N ASP A 184 -0.83 0.90 13.99
CA ASP A 184 0.01 1.63 14.95
C ASP A 184 -0.31 1.23 16.40
N LYS A 185 -1.59 0.97 16.69
CA LYS A 185 -2.00 0.41 17.98
C LYS A 185 -1.45 -0.99 18.19
N HIS A 186 -1.48 -1.86 17.17
CA HIS A 186 -0.92 -3.21 17.24
C HIS A 186 0.58 -3.17 17.54
N VAL A 187 1.33 -2.28 16.87
CA VAL A 187 2.75 -2.02 17.17
C VAL A 187 2.93 -1.58 18.63
N ALA A 188 2.14 -0.63 19.09
CA ALA A 188 2.25 -0.11 20.48
C ALA A 188 1.95 -1.19 21.53
N ASP A 189 0.90 -1.99 21.32
CA ASP A 189 0.53 -3.08 22.21
C ASP A 189 1.63 -4.14 22.28
N LEU A 190 2.12 -4.58 21.11
CA LEU A 190 3.20 -5.58 21.05
C LEU A 190 4.49 -5.04 21.67
N LYS A 191 4.84 -3.78 21.41
CA LYS A 191 6.00 -3.12 22.02
C LYS A 191 5.93 -3.13 23.55
N ALA A 192 4.77 -2.86 24.11
CA ALA A 192 4.55 -2.92 25.56
C ALA A 192 4.70 -4.36 26.12
N GLU A 193 4.20 -5.36 25.38
CA GLU A 193 4.33 -6.77 25.77
C GLU A 193 5.79 -7.27 25.68
N LEU A 194 6.56 -6.79 24.71
CA LEU A 194 7.95 -7.20 24.49
C LEU A 194 8.90 -6.66 25.58
N GLY A 195 8.72 -5.43 26.05
CA GLY A 195 9.54 -4.85 27.11
C GLY A 195 11.04 -4.96 26.84
N ASP A 196 11.78 -5.52 27.81
CA ASP A 196 13.24 -5.65 27.72
C ASP A 196 13.72 -6.55 26.57
N LYS A 197 12.86 -7.36 25.98
CA LYS A 197 13.20 -8.21 24.83
C LYS A 197 13.53 -7.39 23.58
N LEU A 198 13.10 -6.14 23.52
CA LEU A 198 13.47 -5.21 22.45
C LEU A 198 14.97 -4.91 22.40
N ASN A 199 15.69 -5.11 23.49
CA ASN A 199 17.15 -4.98 23.54
C ASN A 199 17.90 -6.13 22.84
N MET A 200 17.20 -7.22 22.49
CA MET A 200 17.79 -8.33 21.74
C MET A 200 18.19 -7.88 20.35
N LYS A 201 19.41 -8.26 19.97
CA LYS A 201 19.97 -7.95 18.64
C LYS A 201 19.39 -8.90 17.60
N VAL A 202 18.48 -8.39 16.78
CA VAL A 202 17.84 -9.15 15.72
C VAL A 202 18.71 -9.17 14.47
N SER A 203 18.91 -10.38 13.93
CA SER A 203 19.52 -10.61 12.61
C SER A 203 18.46 -11.04 11.60
N MET A 204 18.57 -10.55 10.35
CA MET A 204 17.70 -10.96 9.24
C MET A 204 18.53 -11.41 8.04
N VAL A 205 18.24 -12.62 7.55
CA VAL A 205 18.94 -13.24 6.42
C VAL A 205 17.92 -13.75 5.40
N ARG A 206 18.16 -13.48 4.12
CA ARG A 206 17.32 -14.00 3.04
C ARG A 206 18.13 -14.84 2.07
N PHE A 207 17.62 -16.02 1.75
CA PHE A 207 18.15 -16.89 0.71
C PHE A 207 17.34 -16.78 -0.57
N MET A 208 18.03 -16.80 -1.71
CA MET A 208 17.46 -16.73 -3.05
C MET A 208 18.31 -17.59 -3.99
N ALA A 209 17.81 -17.88 -5.18
CA ALA A 209 18.61 -18.59 -6.19
C ALA A 209 19.96 -17.89 -6.43
N GLY A 210 21.07 -18.55 -6.02
CA GLY A 210 22.44 -18.05 -6.20
C GLY A 210 22.84 -16.87 -5.32
N LYS A 211 22.05 -16.49 -4.32
CA LYS A 211 22.30 -15.31 -3.46
C LYS A 211 21.87 -15.52 -2.03
N ALA A 212 22.65 -14.97 -1.10
CA ALA A 212 22.25 -14.74 0.28
C ALA A 212 22.40 -13.25 0.60
N ARG A 213 21.49 -12.72 1.42
CA ARG A 213 21.42 -11.31 1.77
C ARG A 213 21.33 -11.11 3.28
N MET A 214 22.05 -10.13 3.78
CA MET A 214 21.76 -9.51 5.07
C MET A 214 20.83 -8.31 4.84
N TYR A 215 19.70 -8.25 5.54
CA TYR A 215 18.69 -7.21 5.41
C TYR A 215 18.84 -6.12 6.47
N TYR A 216 18.73 -4.88 6.04
CA TYR A 216 18.93 -3.67 6.83
C TYR A 216 17.60 -2.98 7.21
N LYS A 217 17.70 -1.77 7.78
CA LYS A 217 16.53 -1.09 8.38
C LYS A 217 15.48 -0.62 7.37
N ASP A 218 15.87 -0.29 6.13
CA ASP A 218 14.94 0.23 5.13
C ASP A 218 14.18 -0.87 4.35
N THR A 219 14.36 -2.14 4.73
CA THR A 219 13.51 -3.22 4.20
C THR A 219 12.16 -3.23 4.91
N PHE A 220 11.14 -3.83 4.29
CA PHE A 220 9.81 -3.96 4.89
C PHE A 220 9.85 -4.50 6.32
N SER A 221 10.48 -5.66 6.54
CA SER A 221 10.61 -6.21 7.89
C SER A 221 11.57 -5.40 8.78
N GLY A 222 12.59 -4.76 8.19
CA GLY A 222 13.50 -3.88 8.91
C GLY A 222 12.80 -2.69 9.54
N LEU A 223 11.88 -2.06 8.81
CA LEU A 223 11.06 -0.95 9.30
C LEU A 223 10.15 -1.38 10.43
N ILE A 224 9.45 -2.51 10.29
CA ILE A 224 8.56 -3.03 11.34
C ILE A 224 9.36 -3.32 12.63
N LEU A 225 10.55 -3.93 12.51
CA LEU A 225 11.43 -4.13 13.66
C LEU A 225 11.90 -2.81 14.28
N SER A 226 12.17 -1.80 13.45
CA SER A 226 12.57 -0.46 13.91
C SER A 226 11.41 0.28 14.61
N GLU A 227 10.18 0.16 14.10
CA GLU A 227 8.97 0.72 14.74
C GLU A 227 8.72 0.10 16.12
N LEU A 228 8.93 -1.20 16.26
CA LEU A 228 8.89 -1.89 17.55
C LEU A 228 10.03 -1.46 18.48
N GLY A 229 11.14 -1.00 17.92
CA GLY A 229 12.32 -0.57 18.67
C GLY A 229 13.32 -1.69 18.96
N PHE A 230 13.32 -2.77 18.17
CA PHE A 230 14.32 -3.83 18.31
C PHE A 230 15.74 -3.32 17.99
N ALA A 231 16.70 -3.75 18.79
CA ALA A 231 18.11 -3.60 18.46
C ALA A 231 18.47 -4.49 17.24
N ARG A 232 19.46 -4.04 16.47
CA ARG A 232 20.00 -4.81 15.34
C ARG A 232 21.43 -5.25 15.62
N THR A 233 21.87 -6.32 14.96
CA THR A 233 23.28 -6.70 14.96
C THR A 233 24.12 -5.60 14.33
N LYS A 234 25.38 -5.44 14.74
CA LYS A 234 26.28 -4.38 14.25
C LYS A 234 26.40 -4.36 12.72
N SER A 235 26.37 -5.52 12.08
CA SER A 235 26.47 -5.67 10.63
C SER A 235 25.21 -5.26 9.89
N GLN A 236 24.07 -5.18 10.60
CA GLN A 236 22.76 -4.89 10.04
C GLN A 236 22.08 -3.64 10.63
N ASP A 237 22.74 -2.98 11.59
CA ASP A 237 22.32 -1.67 12.12
C ASP A 237 22.75 -0.56 11.15
N ASN A 238 22.11 -0.54 10.00
CA ASN A 238 22.49 0.24 8.84
C ASN A 238 21.24 0.79 8.17
N ASP A 239 21.25 2.05 7.83
CA ASP A 239 20.24 2.67 6.98
C ASP A 239 20.55 2.22 5.55
N GLY A 240 19.65 1.51 4.94
CA GLY A 240 19.82 0.91 3.63
C GLY A 240 18.98 -0.34 3.48
N PHE A 241 19.11 -1.00 2.34
CA PHE A 241 18.19 -2.08 1.99
C PHE A 241 18.78 -3.46 2.31
N PHE A 242 19.92 -3.82 1.71
CA PHE A 242 20.59 -5.10 1.95
C PHE A 242 22.02 -5.10 1.38
N ASP A 243 22.80 -6.10 1.81
CA ASP A 243 24.03 -6.55 1.12
C ASP A 243 23.84 -7.97 0.58
N ASP A 244 24.26 -8.19 -0.67
CA ASP A 244 24.54 -9.54 -1.18
C ASP A 244 25.87 -10.02 -0.55
N VAL A 245 25.86 -11.21 0.07
CA VAL A 245 27.00 -11.67 0.89
C VAL A 245 27.47 -13.06 0.48
N GLY A 246 28.78 -13.30 0.62
CA GLY A 246 29.38 -14.62 0.52
C GLY A 246 29.41 -15.35 1.88
N LYS A 247 29.74 -16.64 1.86
CA LYS A 247 29.75 -17.48 3.07
C LYS A 247 30.79 -17.03 4.10
N GLU A 248 31.85 -16.37 3.68
CA GLU A 248 32.87 -15.81 4.56
C GLU A 248 32.32 -14.79 5.55
N ARG A 249 31.17 -14.16 5.21
CA ARG A 249 30.47 -13.19 6.05
C ARG A 249 29.39 -13.81 6.96
N ILE A 250 29.21 -15.13 6.94
CA ILE A 250 28.27 -15.81 7.84
C ILE A 250 28.48 -15.40 9.32
N PRO A 251 29.71 -15.26 9.85
CA PRO A 251 29.88 -14.83 11.24
C PRO A 251 29.29 -13.46 11.58
N GLU A 252 29.11 -12.59 10.59
CA GLU A 252 28.48 -11.28 10.76
C GLU A 252 26.96 -11.36 10.94
N MET A 253 26.35 -12.52 10.65
CA MET A 253 24.91 -12.75 10.83
C MET A 253 24.53 -13.12 12.27
N ASP A 254 25.49 -13.31 13.16
CA ASP A 254 25.21 -13.71 14.54
C ASP A 254 24.50 -12.60 15.32
N GLY A 255 23.59 -13.00 16.21
CA GLY A 255 22.77 -12.10 17.01
C GLY A 255 22.19 -12.82 18.23
N ASP A 256 21.28 -12.15 18.94
CA ASP A 256 20.56 -12.78 20.04
C ASP A 256 19.39 -13.65 19.53
N ILE A 257 18.82 -13.24 18.40
CA ILE A 257 17.81 -13.97 17.63
C ILE A 257 18.01 -13.70 16.14
N MET A 258 17.76 -14.71 15.31
CA MET A 258 17.86 -14.61 13.87
C MET A 258 16.54 -15.05 13.23
N PHE A 259 16.04 -14.25 12.30
CA PHE A 259 14.97 -14.64 11.38
C PHE A 259 15.55 -14.79 9.97
N TYR A 260 15.33 -15.96 9.37
CA TYR A 260 15.74 -16.17 7.99
C TYR A 260 14.60 -16.70 7.15
N PHE A 261 14.56 -16.31 5.89
CA PHE A 261 13.49 -16.62 4.95
C PHE A 261 14.04 -16.88 3.56
N THR A 262 13.26 -17.58 2.75
CA THR A 262 13.74 -18.05 1.44
C THR A 262 12.73 -17.69 0.37
N TYR A 263 13.20 -16.93 -0.62
CA TYR A 263 12.47 -16.68 -1.84
C TYR A 263 12.74 -17.79 -2.85
N ASP A 264 11.70 -18.56 -3.16
CA ASP A 264 11.75 -19.62 -4.16
C ASP A 264 10.51 -19.52 -5.06
N THR A 265 10.76 -19.43 -6.36
CA THR A 265 9.70 -19.30 -7.38
C THR A 265 9.11 -20.66 -7.81
N GLY A 266 9.35 -21.72 -7.03
CA GLY A 266 8.89 -23.09 -7.33
C GLY A 266 9.92 -23.92 -8.11
N ASN A 267 11.12 -23.36 -8.38
CA ASN A 267 12.20 -24.10 -9.08
C ASN A 267 13.20 -24.77 -8.13
N GLY A 268 13.01 -24.63 -6.80
CA GLY A 268 13.82 -25.24 -5.76
C GLY A 268 15.17 -24.58 -5.49
N LYS A 269 15.62 -23.65 -6.33
CA LYS A 269 16.99 -23.08 -6.24
C LYS A 269 17.19 -22.19 -4.99
N GLY A 270 16.15 -21.49 -4.54
CA GLY A 270 16.20 -20.75 -3.28
C GLY A 270 16.36 -21.69 -2.09
N ASN A 271 15.59 -22.78 -2.08
CA ASN A 271 15.67 -23.82 -1.04
C ASN A 271 17.00 -24.57 -1.05
N GLU A 272 17.60 -24.81 -2.22
CA GLU A 272 18.95 -25.37 -2.34
C GLU A 272 19.99 -24.46 -1.70
N MET A 273 19.91 -23.14 -1.96
CA MET A 273 20.80 -22.15 -1.37
C MET A 273 20.66 -22.12 0.17
N GLU A 274 19.45 -22.06 0.70
CA GLU A 274 19.19 -22.15 2.13
C GLU A 274 19.83 -23.40 2.73
N LYS A 275 19.57 -24.57 2.13
CA LYS A 275 20.12 -25.84 2.59
C LYS A 275 21.66 -25.86 2.59
N GLU A 276 22.26 -25.32 1.53
CA GLU A 276 23.72 -25.24 1.43
C GLU A 276 24.32 -24.36 2.54
N TRP A 277 23.70 -23.21 2.80
CA TRP A 277 24.19 -22.27 3.81
C TRP A 277 23.94 -22.75 5.25
N THR A 278 22.75 -23.27 5.54
CA THR A 278 22.41 -23.78 6.89
C THR A 278 23.19 -25.05 7.26
N ASN A 279 23.72 -25.77 6.25
CA ASN A 279 24.63 -26.91 6.46
C ASN A 279 26.09 -26.53 6.58
N ASP A 280 26.45 -25.28 6.30
CA ASP A 280 27.83 -24.81 6.39
C ASP A 280 28.32 -24.83 7.85
N LYS A 281 29.64 -25.10 8.05
CA LYS A 281 30.25 -25.11 9.37
C LYS A 281 30.22 -23.74 10.05
N LEU A 282 30.37 -22.66 9.28
CA LEU A 282 30.28 -21.29 9.80
C LEU A 282 28.90 -21.00 10.36
N TRP A 283 27.84 -21.37 9.63
CA TRP A 283 26.45 -21.24 10.10
C TRP A 283 26.20 -22.03 11.38
N LYS A 284 26.59 -23.32 11.40
CA LYS A 284 26.42 -24.18 12.59
C LYS A 284 27.22 -23.70 13.80
N ASN A 285 28.22 -22.85 13.57
CA ASN A 285 29.05 -22.27 14.62
C ASN A 285 28.51 -20.95 15.18
N LEU A 286 27.52 -20.33 14.56
CA LEU A 286 26.87 -19.14 15.10
C LEU A 286 26.27 -19.43 16.48
N ASP A 287 26.42 -18.51 17.41
CA ASP A 287 25.88 -18.67 18.76
C ASP A 287 24.35 -18.69 18.75
N VAL A 288 23.74 -17.88 17.90
CA VAL A 288 22.27 -17.86 17.70
C VAL A 288 21.73 -19.21 17.23
N VAL A 289 22.48 -19.92 16.36
CA VAL A 289 22.10 -21.27 15.86
C VAL A 289 22.30 -22.32 16.95
N LYS A 290 23.44 -22.30 17.68
CA LYS A 290 23.70 -23.23 18.78
C LYS A 290 22.70 -23.12 19.92
N LYS A 291 22.17 -21.91 20.17
CA LYS A 291 21.13 -21.63 21.17
C LYS A 291 19.71 -21.98 20.70
N GLY A 292 19.53 -22.38 19.44
CA GLY A 292 18.21 -22.65 18.87
C GLY A 292 17.35 -21.42 18.61
N ASN A 293 17.98 -20.24 18.51
CA ASN A 293 17.30 -18.95 18.31
C ASN A 293 17.33 -18.50 16.83
N ALA A 294 17.68 -19.37 15.89
CA ALA A 294 17.60 -19.10 14.46
C ALA A 294 16.29 -19.70 13.93
N HIS A 295 15.38 -18.85 13.49
CA HIS A 295 14.01 -19.22 13.11
C HIS A 295 13.78 -18.98 11.61
N LYS A 296 13.29 -20.02 10.92
CA LYS A 296 12.79 -19.86 9.57
C LYS A 296 11.40 -19.23 9.61
N VAL A 297 11.20 -18.19 8.81
CA VAL A 297 9.92 -17.49 8.67
C VAL A 297 9.49 -17.42 7.21
N ASP A 298 8.26 -17.02 6.96
CA ASP A 298 7.69 -16.95 5.61
C ASP A 298 8.17 -15.69 4.87
N ASP A 299 8.83 -15.87 3.71
CA ASP A 299 9.29 -14.79 2.84
C ASP A 299 8.15 -13.86 2.39
N VAL A 300 6.95 -14.42 2.19
CA VAL A 300 5.78 -13.63 1.78
C VAL A 300 5.46 -12.58 2.84
N ILE A 301 5.29 -13.02 4.08
CA ILE A 301 4.88 -12.16 5.19
C ILE A 301 6.01 -11.22 5.63
N TRP A 302 7.26 -11.67 5.58
CA TRP A 302 8.39 -10.88 6.06
C TRP A 302 9.01 -9.97 5.02
N ASN A 303 8.63 -10.12 3.73
CA ASN A 303 9.28 -9.32 2.69
C ASN A 303 8.44 -9.08 1.43
N THR A 304 8.00 -10.14 0.71
CA THR A 304 7.53 -9.96 -0.68
C THR A 304 6.12 -9.41 -0.82
N ALA A 305 5.25 -9.58 0.14
CA ALA A 305 3.91 -9.01 0.12
C ALA A 305 3.95 -7.47 0.35
N GLY A 306 4.67 -7.03 1.38
CA GLY A 306 5.08 -5.66 1.59
C GLY A 306 3.96 -4.68 1.99
N GLY A 307 2.74 -5.13 2.21
CA GLY A 307 1.60 -4.28 2.54
C GLY A 307 1.10 -4.44 3.98
N VAL A 308 0.01 -3.73 4.31
CA VAL A 308 -0.52 -3.63 5.67
C VAL A 308 -1.04 -4.96 6.23
N LEU A 309 -1.53 -5.86 5.37
CA LEU A 309 -2.00 -7.18 5.81
C LEU A 309 -0.81 -8.04 6.26
N ALA A 310 0.25 -8.10 5.45
CA ALA A 310 1.48 -8.79 5.81
C ALA A 310 2.15 -8.16 7.03
N ALA A 311 2.12 -6.83 7.18
CA ALA A 311 2.67 -6.13 8.33
C ALA A 311 2.02 -6.60 9.65
N ASN A 312 0.69 -6.67 9.69
CA ASN A 312 -0.03 -7.18 10.87
C ASN A 312 0.28 -8.66 11.14
N LEU A 313 0.33 -9.49 10.09
CA LEU A 313 0.70 -10.91 10.25
C LEU A 313 2.13 -11.08 10.76
N MET A 314 3.06 -10.21 10.35
CA MET A 314 4.43 -10.22 10.88
C MET A 314 4.47 -9.87 12.37
N LEU A 315 3.68 -8.88 12.83
CA LEU A 315 3.54 -8.55 14.25
C LEU A 315 3.01 -9.75 15.05
N ASP A 316 1.95 -10.43 14.53
CA ASP A 316 1.41 -11.64 15.15
C ASP A 316 2.46 -12.76 15.25
N GLN A 317 3.23 -12.98 14.19
CA GLN A 317 4.32 -13.97 14.18
C GLN A 317 5.41 -13.58 15.19
N LEU A 318 5.85 -12.32 15.21
CA LEU A 318 6.84 -11.84 16.20
C LEU A 318 6.39 -12.14 17.62
N LYS A 319 5.11 -11.89 17.94
CA LYS A 319 4.56 -12.21 19.26
C LYS A 319 4.82 -13.67 19.64
N THR A 320 4.69 -14.63 18.73
CA THR A 320 4.85 -16.06 19.03
C THR A 320 6.28 -16.44 19.43
N TYR A 321 7.29 -15.68 18.96
CA TYR A 321 8.70 -15.95 19.29
C TYR A 321 9.11 -15.36 20.64
N PHE A 322 8.47 -14.29 21.06
CA PHE A 322 8.89 -13.54 22.24
C PHE A 322 7.92 -13.61 23.42
N VAL A 323 6.64 -13.79 23.18
CA VAL A 323 5.61 -13.84 24.23
C VAL A 323 5.12 -15.28 24.35
N LYS A 324 5.43 -15.92 25.49
CA LYS A 324 5.00 -17.30 25.82
C LYS A 324 3.80 -17.26 26.72
#